data_5da984a348cb688d47a66e3b1242f625
#
_entry.id   5da984a348cb688d47a66e3b1242f625
#
_cell.length_a   1.000
_cell.length_b   1.000
_cell.length_c   1.000
_cell.angle_alpha   90.00
_cell.angle_beta   90.00
_cell.angle_gamma   90.00
#
_symmetry.space_group_name_H-M   'P 1'
#
loop_
_entity.id
_entity.type
_entity.pdbx_description
1 polymer ?
#
loop_
_entity_poly.entity_id
_entity_poly.type
_entity_poly.pdbx_seq_one_letter_code
_entity_poly.pdbx_strand_id
1 'polypeptide(L)'
;FGDPAMSLPMPSASASLTSIVPDTLRTLATASFSGQQELITGSGYGFISVLDAARSVTRDYTINSEPESLSYTLPGATLFRGQFTFQGTEFSGQVRIPQDISYSGDPARLMVYLHDNQQDAAGVLEQIPLVGGGITADEIGPIINFETSSGLLLRSGDHFSMEEKLIIRLSDPIGINVTNETGHEIQITDLNSGLSETITHQFYYDQNSITTGTIDVFSTNDAANLHLLVKAWDNANNPNEQEIKLSRIFESKLKIYNAYNYPNPFSNMTQFAFE
;
A
#
# COMPACT_ATOMS: atom_id res chain seq x y z
N PHE A 1 -2.15 29.55 6.18
CA PHE A 1 -2.09 30.68 5.26
C PHE A 1 -2.15 30.14 3.84
N GLY A 2 -3.35 30.05 3.23
CA GLY A 2 -3.58 29.64 1.85
C GLY A 2 -3.99 30.84 0.99
N ASP A 3 -3.88 30.71 -0.33
CA ASP A 3 -4.43 31.68 -1.26
C ASP A 3 -5.96 31.60 -1.21
N PRO A 4 -6.68 32.69 -0.80
CA PRO A 4 -8.14 32.67 -0.72
C PRO A 4 -8.82 32.53 -2.10
N ALA A 5 -8.07 32.68 -3.20
CA ALA A 5 -8.57 32.46 -4.56
C ALA A 5 -8.42 31.00 -5.02
N MET A 6 -7.76 30.15 -4.24
CA MET A 6 -7.56 28.73 -4.57
C MET A 6 -8.80 27.94 -4.13
N SER A 7 -9.52 27.35 -5.08
CA SER A 7 -10.55 26.36 -4.78
C SER A 7 -9.92 25.00 -4.57
N LEU A 8 -10.30 24.31 -3.50
CA LEU A 8 -9.92 22.91 -3.31
C LEU A 8 -10.59 22.05 -4.39
N PRO A 9 -9.86 21.13 -5.03
CA PRO A 9 -10.48 20.17 -5.91
C PRO A 9 -11.40 19.27 -5.08
N MET A 10 -12.69 19.32 -5.38
CA MET A 10 -13.72 18.48 -4.77
C MET A 10 -14.19 17.48 -5.79
N PRO A 11 -14.54 16.24 -5.40
CA PRO A 11 -15.14 15.28 -6.29
C PRO A 11 -16.38 15.84 -7.01
N SER A 12 -16.52 15.50 -8.29
CA SER A 12 -17.58 16.04 -9.16
C SER A 12 -18.97 15.52 -8.78
N ALA A 13 -19.02 14.35 -8.15
CA ALA A 13 -20.25 13.69 -7.70
C ALA A 13 -20.09 12.97 -6.36
N SER A 14 -21.24 12.60 -5.79
CA SER A 14 -21.28 11.74 -4.60
C SER A 14 -21.45 10.29 -5.02
N ALA A 15 -20.73 9.40 -4.34
CA ALA A 15 -20.95 7.96 -4.36
C ALA A 15 -21.69 7.53 -3.09
N SER A 16 -22.68 6.65 -3.23
CA SER A 16 -23.42 6.09 -2.11
C SER A 16 -22.94 4.68 -1.81
N LEU A 17 -22.33 4.49 -0.64
CA LEU A 17 -22.05 3.16 -0.10
C LEU A 17 -23.35 2.61 0.51
N THR A 18 -23.88 1.54 -0.06
CA THR A 18 -25.22 1.02 0.26
C THR A 18 -25.18 -0.12 1.27
N SER A 19 -24.09 -0.88 1.28
CA SER A 19 -23.94 -1.98 2.25
C SER A 19 -22.50 -2.34 2.54
N ILE A 20 -22.29 -2.90 3.74
CA ILE A 20 -21.12 -3.69 4.12
C ILE A 20 -21.61 -5.00 4.74
N VAL A 21 -21.01 -6.12 4.35
CA VAL A 21 -21.44 -7.46 4.81
C VAL A 21 -20.20 -8.24 5.27
N PRO A 22 -20.15 -8.66 6.54
CA PRO A 22 -21.13 -8.39 7.61
C PRO A 22 -21.22 -6.90 7.98
N ASP A 23 -22.30 -6.46 8.58
CA ASP A 23 -22.55 -5.08 9.03
C ASP A 23 -21.65 -4.64 10.19
N THR A 24 -20.98 -5.59 10.80
CA THR A 24 -19.99 -5.41 11.85
C THR A 24 -18.64 -5.93 11.38
N LEU A 25 -17.66 -5.04 11.31
CA LEU A 25 -16.28 -5.40 11.02
C LEU A 25 -15.66 -6.15 12.21
N ARG A 26 -14.92 -7.19 11.89
CA ARG A 26 -14.21 -8.00 12.89
C ARG A 26 -12.75 -8.17 12.50
N THR A 27 -11.85 -8.11 13.48
CA THR A 27 -10.42 -8.39 13.25
C THR A 27 -10.23 -9.73 12.56
N LEU A 28 -9.26 -9.80 11.62
CA LEU A 28 -8.88 -10.95 10.80
C LEU A 28 -9.97 -11.48 9.85
N ALA A 29 -11.13 -10.82 9.81
CA ALA A 29 -12.22 -11.19 8.92
C ALA A 29 -12.25 -10.34 7.64
N THR A 30 -12.84 -10.91 6.61
CA THR A 30 -13.14 -10.22 5.35
C THR A 30 -14.57 -9.67 5.40
N ALA A 31 -14.76 -8.45 4.91
CA ALA A 31 -16.06 -7.86 4.67
C ALA A 31 -16.18 -7.45 3.20
N SER A 32 -17.38 -7.58 2.63
CA SER A 32 -17.71 -7.11 1.29
C SER A 32 -18.47 -5.80 1.37
N PHE A 33 -18.11 -4.84 0.54
CA PHE A 33 -18.83 -3.58 0.42
C PHE A 33 -19.48 -3.46 -0.96
N SER A 34 -20.56 -2.68 -1.05
CA SER A 34 -21.16 -2.30 -2.33
C SER A 34 -21.71 -0.88 -2.27
N GLY A 35 -21.89 -0.29 -3.44
CA GLY A 35 -22.39 1.06 -3.57
C GLY A 35 -22.76 1.42 -4.99
N GLN A 36 -23.24 2.65 -5.17
CA GLN A 36 -23.70 3.20 -6.43
C GLN A 36 -23.21 4.63 -6.61
N GLN A 37 -23.00 5.02 -7.85
CA GLN A 37 -22.75 6.39 -8.31
C GLN A 37 -23.44 6.58 -9.67
N GLU A 38 -23.70 7.80 -10.07
CA GLU A 38 -24.53 8.07 -11.26
C GLU A 38 -23.76 8.67 -12.43
N LEU A 39 -22.51 9.12 -12.19
CA LEU A 39 -21.78 9.92 -13.16
C LEU A 39 -20.98 9.07 -14.15
N ILE A 40 -20.29 8.05 -13.65
CA ILE A 40 -19.44 7.17 -14.45
C ILE A 40 -20.27 5.99 -14.94
N THR A 41 -20.50 5.89 -16.25
CA THR A 41 -21.33 4.83 -16.85
C THR A 41 -20.51 3.74 -17.55
N GLY A 42 -19.22 3.95 -17.70
CA GLY A 42 -18.25 3.02 -18.30
C GLY A 42 -17.44 2.24 -17.26
N SER A 43 -16.24 1.84 -17.66
CA SER A 43 -15.27 1.24 -16.76
C SER A 43 -14.61 2.33 -15.90
N GLY A 44 -14.41 2.06 -14.63
CA GLY A 44 -13.77 2.97 -13.71
C GLY A 44 -12.85 2.27 -12.72
N TYR A 45 -12.09 3.09 -12.02
CA TYR A 45 -11.18 2.68 -10.96
C TYR A 45 -11.67 3.27 -9.63
N GLY A 46 -11.51 2.50 -8.58
CA GLY A 46 -11.85 2.93 -7.23
C GLY A 46 -10.68 2.76 -6.27
N PHE A 47 -10.56 3.71 -5.37
CA PHE A 47 -9.73 3.59 -4.17
C PHE A 47 -10.65 3.41 -2.97
N ILE A 48 -10.30 2.49 -2.10
CA ILE A 48 -11.01 2.19 -0.86
C ILE A 48 -10.08 2.36 0.32
N SER A 49 -10.57 2.99 1.37
CA SER A 49 -9.89 3.05 2.66
C SER A 49 -10.87 2.74 3.79
N VAL A 50 -10.46 1.87 4.70
CA VAL A 50 -11.13 1.66 5.98
C VAL A 50 -10.29 2.31 7.06
N LEU A 51 -10.91 3.18 7.82
CA LEU A 51 -10.27 3.87 8.94
C LEU A 51 -10.90 3.40 10.25
N ASP A 52 -10.06 3.20 11.22
CA ASP A 52 -10.44 2.92 12.61
C ASP A 52 -11.20 4.10 13.24
N ALA A 53 -11.64 3.93 14.43
CA ALA A 53 -12.26 4.95 15.26
C ALA A 53 -11.43 6.24 15.28
N ALA A 54 -12.09 7.37 15.09
CA ALA A 54 -11.46 8.67 15.24
C ALA A 54 -11.03 8.90 16.68
N ARG A 55 -9.89 9.55 16.89
CA ARG A 55 -9.36 9.83 18.22
C ARG A 55 -9.36 11.31 18.53
N SER A 56 -9.81 11.66 19.73
CA SER A 56 -9.68 13.02 20.24
C SER A 56 -8.26 13.24 20.79
N VAL A 57 -7.66 14.34 20.42
CA VAL A 57 -6.33 14.78 20.88
C VAL A 57 -6.47 16.14 21.51
N THR A 58 -5.93 16.28 22.72
CA THR A 58 -5.81 17.59 23.39
C THR A 58 -4.35 17.98 23.44
N ARG A 59 -4.03 19.19 23.03
CA ARG A 59 -2.71 19.78 23.14
C ARG A 59 -2.78 21.01 24.02
N ASP A 60 -2.00 21.00 25.08
CA ASP A 60 -1.78 22.16 25.93
C ASP A 60 -0.59 22.97 25.41
N TYR A 61 -0.72 24.27 25.39
CA TYR A 61 0.30 25.22 24.95
C TYR A 61 0.19 26.52 25.74
N THR A 62 1.11 27.45 25.54
CA THR A 62 1.13 28.71 26.25
C THR A 62 1.14 29.86 25.25
N ILE A 63 0.22 30.80 25.37
CA ILE A 63 0.20 32.05 24.62
C ILE A 63 0.33 33.22 25.62
N ASN A 64 1.30 34.10 25.42
CA ASN A 64 1.55 35.27 26.29
C ASN A 64 1.64 34.90 27.78
N SER A 65 2.23 33.76 28.12
CA SER A 65 2.36 33.23 29.47
C SER A 65 1.06 32.68 30.07
N GLU A 66 -0.05 32.67 29.35
CA GLU A 66 -1.29 32.02 29.76
C GLU A 66 -1.42 30.63 29.19
N PRO A 67 -1.83 29.66 30.02
CA PRO A 67 -2.03 28.27 29.55
C PRO A 67 -3.31 28.19 28.72
N GLU A 68 -3.21 27.57 27.57
CA GLU A 68 -4.30 27.32 26.64
C GLU A 68 -4.36 25.83 26.28
N SER A 69 -5.52 25.36 25.88
CA SER A 69 -5.73 23.96 25.47
C SER A 69 -6.56 23.89 24.19
N LEU A 70 -6.09 23.11 23.21
CA LEU A 70 -6.78 22.86 21.96
C LEU A 70 -7.12 21.39 21.85
N SER A 71 -8.42 21.09 21.76
CA SER A 71 -8.91 19.74 21.48
C SER A 71 -9.37 19.65 20.03
N TYR A 72 -8.94 18.60 19.35
CA TYR A 72 -9.33 18.30 17.97
C TYR A 72 -9.39 16.79 17.73
N THR A 73 -10.09 16.40 16.67
CA THR A 73 -10.23 14.99 16.30
C THR A 73 -9.33 14.65 15.14
N LEU A 74 -8.52 13.61 15.29
CA LEU A 74 -7.74 13.00 14.22
C LEU A 74 -8.47 11.76 13.66
N PRO A 75 -8.32 11.48 12.37
CA PRO A 75 -8.71 10.20 11.81
C PRO A 75 -8.06 9.05 12.59
N GLY A 76 -8.74 7.92 12.69
CA GLY A 76 -8.16 6.68 13.20
C GLY A 76 -7.09 6.12 12.27
N ALA A 77 -6.43 5.05 12.71
CA ALA A 77 -5.46 4.33 11.91
C ALA A 77 -6.09 3.79 10.61
N THR A 78 -5.29 3.65 9.56
CA THR A 78 -5.76 3.00 8.34
C THR A 78 -5.76 1.49 8.56
N LEU A 79 -6.94 0.86 8.53
CA LEU A 79 -7.09 -0.59 8.67
C LEU A 79 -6.94 -1.31 7.33
N PHE A 80 -7.34 -0.65 6.25
CA PHE A 80 -7.23 -1.16 4.88
C PHE A 80 -7.11 -0.01 3.90
N ARG A 81 -6.31 -0.20 2.84
CA ARG A 81 -6.18 0.74 1.73
C ARG A 81 -5.86 -0.02 0.45
N GLY A 82 -6.77 0.03 -0.51
CA GLY A 82 -6.64 -0.75 -1.74
C GLY A 82 -7.32 -0.12 -2.93
N GLN A 83 -7.21 -0.83 -4.05
CA GLN A 83 -7.75 -0.42 -5.33
C GLN A 83 -8.72 -1.48 -5.84
N PHE A 84 -9.73 -1.04 -6.58
CA PHE A 84 -10.66 -1.93 -7.26
C PHE A 84 -11.10 -1.36 -8.60
N THR A 85 -11.67 -2.20 -9.44
CA THR A 85 -12.27 -1.79 -10.71
C THR A 85 -13.78 -2.01 -10.66
N PHE A 86 -14.51 -1.20 -11.40
CA PHE A 86 -15.96 -1.34 -11.52
C PHE A 86 -16.42 -1.06 -12.95
N GLN A 87 -17.66 -1.45 -13.27
CA GLN A 87 -18.27 -1.26 -14.55
C GLN A 87 -19.70 -0.70 -14.37
N GLY A 88 -19.96 0.42 -15.02
CA GLY A 88 -21.25 1.10 -14.89
C GLY A 88 -21.42 1.85 -13.58
N THR A 89 -22.64 1.97 -13.13
CA THR A 89 -22.99 2.77 -11.96
C THR A 89 -22.83 2.05 -10.62
N GLU A 90 -22.69 0.73 -10.64
CA GLU A 90 -22.53 -0.07 -9.42
C GLU A 90 -21.05 -0.41 -9.18
N PHE A 91 -20.67 -0.42 -7.92
CA PHE A 91 -19.32 -0.85 -7.51
C PHE A 91 -19.39 -1.74 -6.27
N SER A 92 -18.41 -2.64 -6.17
CA SER A 92 -18.28 -3.53 -5.02
C SER A 92 -16.84 -4.00 -4.88
N GLY A 93 -16.50 -4.51 -3.71
CA GLY A 93 -15.20 -5.09 -3.44
C GLY A 93 -15.13 -5.72 -2.06
N GLN A 94 -13.93 -6.05 -1.64
CA GLN A 94 -13.67 -6.66 -0.35
C GLN A 94 -12.61 -5.86 0.41
N VAL A 95 -12.68 -5.93 1.72
CA VAL A 95 -11.67 -5.43 2.65
C VAL A 95 -11.38 -6.50 3.70
N ARG A 96 -10.19 -6.48 4.25
CA ARG A 96 -9.81 -7.33 5.38
C ARG A 96 -9.32 -6.47 6.53
N ILE A 97 -9.72 -6.80 7.73
CA ILE A 97 -9.44 -6.02 8.92
C ILE A 97 -8.24 -6.64 9.66
N PRO A 98 -7.21 -5.87 10.00
CA PRO A 98 -6.07 -6.37 10.76
C PRO A 98 -6.45 -6.67 12.21
N GLN A 99 -5.52 -7.29 12.92
CA GLN A 99 -5.65 -7.51 14.37
C GLN A 99 -5.48 -6.21 15.16
N ASP A 100 -4.67 -5.29 14.66
CA ASP A 100 -4.43 -3.99 15.25
C ASP A 100 -5.61 -3.05 15.00
N ILE A 101 -6.46 -2.91 15.98
CA ILE A 101 -7.56 -1.95 16.01
C ILE A 101 -7.57 -1.18 17.32
N SER A 102 -8.20 -0.03 17.32
CA SER A 102 -8.58 0.65 18.56
C SER A 102 -9.72 -0.11 19.21
N TYR A 103 -9.49 -0.68 20.37
CA TYR A 103 -10.53 -1.37 21.15
C TYR A 103 -11.40 -0.39 21.95
N SER A 104 -11.58 0.85 21.46
CA SER A 104 -12.37 1.89 22.11
C SER A 104 -13.88 1.60 22.13
N GLY A 105 -14.35 0.77 21.20
CA GLY A 105 -15.77 0.54 20.94
C GLY A 105 -16.42 1.61 20.06
N ASP A 106 -15.66 2.61 19.62
CA ASP A 106 -16.14 3.61 18.67
C ASP A 106 -16.15 3.04 17.25
N PRO A 107 -17.02 3.57 16.36
CA PRO A 107 -17.21 3.01 15.02
C PRO A 107 -16.07 3.35 14.07
N ALA A 108 -15.81 2.43 13.16
CA ALA A 108 -14.98 2.63 11.97
C ALA A 108 -15.74 3.39 10.87
N ARG A 109 -15.02 3.80 9.84
CA ARG A 109 -15.58 4.37 8.61
C ARG A 109 -14.90 3.82 7.38
N LEU A 110 -15.65 3.72 6.29
CA LEU A 110 -15.19 3.29 4.99
C LEU A 110 -15.37 4.43 3.99
N MET A 111 -14.34 4.72 3.23
CA MET A 111 -14.29 5.80 2.25
C MET A 111 -13.96 5.24 0.88
N VAL A 112 -14.64 5.72 -0.16
CA VAL A 112 -14.33 5.40 -1.56
C VAL A 112 -14.08 6.66 -2.35
N TYR A 113 -13.14 6.58 -3.30
CA TYR A 113 -12.93 7.55 -4.36
C TYR A 113 -12.94 6.79 -5.69
N LEU A 114 -13.78 7.23 -6.61
CA LEU A 114 -14.05 6.59 -7.90
C LEU A 114 -13.69 7.54 -9.02
N HIS A 115 -13.10 7.04 -10.10
CA HIS A 115 -12.80 7.87 -11.27
C HIS A 115 -12.66 7.05 -12.57
N ASP A 116 -12.82 7.72 -13.72
CA ASP A 116 -12.56 7.20 -15.06
C ASP A 116 -11.58 8.06 -15.87
N ASN A 117 -10.79 8.93 -15.23
CA ASN A 117 -9.90 9.95 -15.77
C ASN A 117 -10.60 11.21 -16.34
N GLN A 118 -11.92 11.26 -16.42
CA GLN A 118 -12.69 12.44 -16.84
C GLN A 118 -13.60 12.94 -15.73
N GLN A 119 -14.14 12.01 -14.98
CA GLN A 119 -15.11 12.23 -13.93
C GLN A 119 -14.70 11.51 -12.67
N ASP A 120 -15.13 12.02 -11.55
CA ASP A 120 -14.86 11.42 -10.26
C ASP A 120 -16.05 11.54 -9.30
N ALA A 121 -16.10 10.62 -8.35
CA ALA A 121 -17.07 10.61 -7.28
C ALA A 121 -16.44 10.13 -5.98
N ALA A 122 -16.95 10.60 -4.85
CA ALA A 122 -16.51 10.12 -3.55
C ALA A 122 -17.68 9.82 -2.64
N GLY A 123 -17.48 8.86 -1.74
CA GLY A 123 -18.48 8.45 -0.77
C GLY A 123 -17.86 8.00 0.55
N VAL A 124 -18.66 8.05 1.59
CA VAL A 124 -18.30 7.58 2.93
C VAL A 124 -19.45 6.81 3.54
N LEU A 125 -19.11 5.72 4.22
CA LEU A 125 -20.01 4.99 5.13
C LEU A 125 -19.42 5.11 6.53
N GLU A 126 -20.15 5.75 7.39
CA GLU A 126 -19.76 5.98 8.79
C GLU A 126 -20.52 5.04 9.73
N GLN A 127 -20.15 5.08 11.00
CA GLN A 127 -20.84 4.34 12.09
C GLN A 127 -20.80 2.81 11.88
N ILE A 128 -19.73 2.27 11.31
CA ILE A 128 -19.56 0.83 11.12
C ILE A 128 -19.04 0.23 12.41
N PRO A 129 -19.79 -0.67 13.09
CA PRO A 129 -19.30 -1.32 14.29
C PRO A 129 -18.01 -2.10 14.01
N LEU A 130 -17.02 -1.96 14.90
CA LEU A 130 -15.73 -2.61 14.81
C LEU A 130 -15.44 -3.37 16.09
N VAL A 131 -15.15 -4.67 15.97
CA VAL A 131 -14.94 -5.56 17.12
C VAL A 131 -13.72 -6.45 16.92
N GLY A 132 -13.07 -6.79 18.02
CA GLY A 132 -12.02 -7.79 18.07
C GLY A 132 -12.55 -9.23 18.02
N GLY A 133 -11.68 -10.19 18.33
CA GLY A 133 -12.01 -11.59 18.54
C GLY A 133 -11.93 -12.49 17.31
N GLY A 134 -11.33 -12.01 16.22
CA GLY A 134 -10.86 -12.88 15.14
C GLY A 134 -9.70 -13.74 15.64
N ILE A 135 -9.62 -14.98 15.17
CA ILE A 135 -8.51 -15.89 15.42
C ILE A 135 -8.02 -16.49 14.12
N THR A 136 -6.73 -16.70 14.04
CA THR A 136 -6.08 -17.41 12.92
C THR A 136 -5.05 -18.38 13.48
N ALA A 137 -4.72 -19.40 12.70
CA ALA A 137 -3.61 -20.32 12.98
C ALA A 137 -2.35 -19.90 12.18
N ASP A 138 -2.38 -18.75 11.52
CA ASP A 138 -1.26 -18.23 10.74
C ASP A 138 -0.17 -17.71 11.68
N GLU A 139 1.05 -18.21 11.48
CA GLU A 139 2.26 -17.85 12.21
C GLU A 139 3.38 -17.39 11.25
N ILE A 140 3.06 -17.19 9.97
CA ILE A 140 4.04 -16.88 8.92
C ILE A 140 3.82 -15.45 8.45
N GLY A 141 4.84 -14.62 8.57
CA GLY A 141 4.78 -13.25 8.08
C GLY A 141 4.80 -13.13 6.55
N PRO A 142 4.57 -11.93 6.01
CA PRO A 142 4.34 -11.72 4.59
C PRO A 142 5.56 -12.05 3.73
N ILE A 143 5.32 -12.51 2.51
CA ILE A 143 6.35 -12.66 1.48
C ILE A 143 6.71 -11.27 0.96
N ILE A 144 8.00 -10.95 0.94
CA ILE A 144 8.56 -9.68 0.47
C ILE A 144 9.36 -9.95 -0.79
N ASN A 145 8.96 -9.39 -1.91
CA ASN A 145 9.66 -9.46 -3.19
C ASN A 145 10.02 -8.05 -3.68
N PHE A 146 11.07 -7.98 -4.50
CA PHE A 146 11.52 -6.76 -5.15
C PHE A 146 11.36 -6.90 -6.66
N GLU A 147 10.78 -5.90 -7.30
CA GLU A 147 10.50 -5.89 -8.73
C GLU A 147 10.88 -4.52 -9.32
N THR A 148 11.10 -4.49 -10.63
CA THR A 148 11.16 -3.21 -11.36
C THR A 148 9.75 -2.73 -11.71
N SER A 149 9.61 -1.47 -12.11
CA SER A 149 8.33 -0.93 -12.61
C SER A 149 7.82 -1.64 -13.86
N SER A 150 8.68 -2.34 -14.60
CA SER A 150 8.29 -3.21 -15.73
C SER A 150 7.86 -4.62 -15.30
N GLY A 151 7.92 -4.95 -13.99
CA GLY A 151 7.51 -6.25 -13.43
C GLY A 151 8.60 -7.32 -13.43
N LEU A 152 9.87 -6.95 -13.66
CA LEU A 152 10.98 -7.89 -13.55
C LEU A 152 11.31 -8.16 -12.07
N LEU A 153 11.23 -9.42 -11.64
CA LEU A 153 11.63 -9.85 -10.31
C LEU A 153 13.14 -9.67 -10.13
N LEU A 154 13.54 -9.00 -9.06
CA LEU A 154 14.93 -8.72 -8.71
C LEU A 154 15.42 -9.64 -7.59
N ARG A 155 16.68 -10.05 -7.70
CA ARG A 155 17.40 -10.85 -6.70
C ARG A 155 18.66 -10.13 -6.26
N SER A 156 19.18 -10.51 -5.13
CA SER A 156 20.44 -9.93 -4.62
C SER A 156 21.58 -10.16 -5.61
N GLY A 157 22.24 -9.09 -6.02
CA GLY A 157 23.31 -9.07 -7.05
C GLY A 157 22.82 -8.61 -8.42
N ASP A 158 21.52 -8.46 -8.64
CA ASP A 158 20.99 -8.02 -9.93
C ASP A 158 21.26 -6.54 -10.20
N HIS A 159 21.23 -6.23 -11.51
CA HIS A 159 21.35 -4.88 -12.02
C HIS A 159 20.02 -4.44 -12.63
N PHE A 160 19.63 -3.18 -12.42
CA PHE A 160 18.46 -2.60 -13.09
C PHE A 160 18.70 -1.15 -13.51
N SER A 161 17.90 -0.68 -14.46
CA SER A 161 18.06 0.68 -15.02
C SER A 161 17.69 1.75 -13.99
N MET A 162 18.40 2.87 -13.98
CA MET A 162 18.01 4.05 -13.20
C MET A 162 16.70 4.70 -13.67
N GLU A 163 16.26 4.39 -14.90
CA GLU A 163 14.97 4.85 -15.43
C GLU A 163 13.78 4.06 -14.84
N GLU A 164 14.06 2.89 -14.24
CA GLU A 164 13.05 2.08 -13.57
C GLU A 164 12.94 2.38 -12.09
N LYS A 165 11.72 2.27 -11.58
CA LYS A 165 11.47 2.33 -10.15
C LYS A 165 11.66 0.95 -9.51
N LEU A 166 12.11 0.95 -8.28
CA LEU A 166 12.08 -0.24 -7.43
C LEU A 166 10.69 -0.35 -6.79
N ILE A 167 10.07 -1.49 -6.96
CA ILE A 167 8.78 -1.84 -6.37
C ILE A 167 8.99 -2.91 -5.31
N ILE A 168 8.45 -2.69 -4.12
CA ILE A 168 8.32 -3.72 -3.09
C ILE A 168 6.95 -4.34 -3.23
N ARG A 169 6.87 -5.63 -3.51
CA ARG A 169 5.63 -6.40 -3.53
C ARG A 169 5.52 -7.21 -2.26
N LEU A 170 4.42 -7.00 -1.55
CA LEU A 170 4.08 -7.75 -0.34
C LEU A 170 2.88 -8.65 -0.62
N SER A 171 2.93 -9.86 -0.11
CA SER A 171 1.80 -10.81 -0.24
C SER A 171 1.67 -11.70 0.99
N ASP A 172 0.43 -11.88 1.44
CA ASP A 172 0.11 -12.73 2.57
C ASP A 172 -1.34 -13.26 2.46
N PRO A 173 -1.63 -14.52 2.77
CA PRO A 173 -2.99 -15.09 2.71
C PRO A 173 -4.00 -14.35 3.62
N ILE A 174 -3.55 -13.80 4.74
CA ILE A 174 -4.40 -13.03 5.64
C ILE A 174 -4.25 -11.51 5.47
N GLY A 175 -3.43 -11.06 4.50
CA GLY A 175 -3.21 -9.66 4.14
C GLY A 175 -2.12 -8.98 4.95
N ILE A 176 -1.82 -7.74 4.59
CA ILE A 176 -0.71 -6.94 5.10
C ILE A 176 -1.21 -5.94 6.13
N ASN A 177 -0.55 -5.83 7.25
CA ASN A 177 -0.85 -4.82 8.27
C ASN A 177 -0.41 -3.42 7.77
N VAL A 178 -1.38 -2.51 7.66
CA VAL A 178 -1.18 -1.14 7.18
C VAL A 178 -1.56 -0.09 8.23
N THR A 179 -1.75 -0.51 9.48
CA THR A 179 -2.18 0.38 10.56
C THR A 179 -1.14 1.39 10.98
N ASN A 180 0.13 1.07 10.75
CA ASN A 180 1.27 1.87 11.19
C ASN A 180 1.34 2.02 12.72
N GLU A 181 0.81 1.03 13.46
CA GLU A 181 0.95 0.98 14.90
C GLU A 181 2.43 0.75 15.29
N THR A 182 2.81 1.29 16.43
CA THR A 182 4.20 1.24 16.90
C THR A 182 4.71 -0.20 16.99
N GLY A 183 5.75 -0.50 16.24
CA GLY A 183 6.38 -1.82 16.15
C GLY A 183 5.83 -2.70 15.03
N HIS A 184 4.73 -2.30 14.34
CA HIS A 184 4.13 -3.01 13.22
C HIS A 184 4.17 -2.21 11.91
N GLU A 185 5.08 -1.23 11.82
CA GLU A 185 5.26 -0.42 10.63
C GLU A 185 5.91 -1.24 9.50
N ILE A 186 5.58 -0.92 8.26
CA ILE A 186 6.40 -1.33 7.12
C ILE A 186 7.59 -0.37 7.04
N GLN A 187 8.79 -0.91 7.19
CA GLN A 187 10.03 -0.14 7.23
C GLN A 187 10.98 -0.55 6.12
N ILE A 188 11.69 0.43 5.57
CA ILE A 188 12.84 0.22 4.71
C ILE A 188 14.07 0.81 5.39
N THR A 189 15.14 0.06 5.43
CA THR A 189 16.44 0.49 5.98
C THR A 189 17.49 0.41 4.88
N ASP A 190 18.16 1.52 4.62
CA ASP A 190 19.40 1.51 3.83
C ASP A 190 20.55 1.06 4.72
N LEU A 191 21.03 -0.15 4.50
CA LEU A 191 22.12 -0.76 5.29
C LEU A 191 23.50 -0.13 4.99
N ASN A 192 23.64 0.66 3.91
CA ASN A 192 24.87 1.40 3.64
C ASN A 192 24.98 2.63 4.56
N SER A 193 23.89 3.33 4.78
CA SER A 193 23.83 4.55 5.60
C SER A 193 23.33 4.32 7.03
N GLY A 194 22.64 3.20 7.26
CA GLY A 194 21.95 2.91 8.52
C GLY A 194 20.66 3.71 8.74
N LEU A 195 20.17 4.42 7.73
CA LEU A 195 18.93 5.18 7.81
C LEU A 195 17.72 4.29 7.58
N SER A 196 16.72 4.42 8.45
CA SER A 196 15.44 3.72 8.35
C SER A 196 14.29 4.70 8.12
N GLU A 197 13.34 4.32 7.28
CA GLU A 197 12.14 5.07 6.97
C GLU A 197 10.90 4.18 7.10
N THR A 198 9.82 4.73 7.65
CA THR A 198 8.51 4.09 7.68
C THR A 198 7.77 4.39 6.38
N ILE A 199 7.45 3.35 5.63
CA ILE A 199 6.82 3.44 4.30
C ILE A 199 5.41 2.84 4.26
N THR A 200 4.82 2.52 5.40
CA THR A 200 3.46 1.94 5.51
C THR A 200 2.43 2.76 4.74
N HIS A 201 2.53 4.10 4.78
CA HIS A 201 1.59 4.99 4.11
C HIS A 201 1.64 4.94 2.58
N GLN A 202 2.68 4.33 2.00
CA GLN A 202 2.85 4.17 0.55
C GLN A 202 2.30 2.83 0.04
N PHE A 203 1.95 1.90 0.93
CA PHE A 203 1.39 0.61 0.53
C PHE A 203 -0.06 0.75 0.10
N TYR A 204 -0.39 0.11 -1.03
CA TYR A 204 -1.76 -0.10 -1.51
C TYR A 204 -1.92 -1.56 -1.92
N TYR A 205 -3.05 -2.16 -1.52
CA TYR A 205 -3.45 -3.44 -2.09
C TYR A 205 -3.69 -3.29 -3.59
N ASP A 206 -3.26 -4.29 -4.36
CA ASP A 206 -3.46 -4.36 -5.80
C ASP A 206 -4.95 -4.36 -6.15
N GLN A 207 -5.27 -4.11 -7.42
CA GLN A 207 -6.65 -4.08 -7.89
C GLN A 207 -7.41 -5.35 -7.54
N ASN A 208 -8.53 -5.20 -6.84
CA ASN A 208 -9.41 -6.28 -6.38
C ASN A 208 -8.72 -7.32 -5.47
N SER A 209 -7.62 -6.98 -4.83
CA SER A 209 -6.89 -7.85 -3.91
C SER A 209 -7.07 -7.43 -2.46
N ILE A 210 -7.04 -8.42 -1.56
CA ILE A 210 -6.98 -8.25 -0.10
C ILE A 210 -5.78 -9.00 0.49
N THR A 211 -4.90 -9.53 -0.37
CA THR A 211 -3.77 -10.39 0.01
C THR A 211 -2.44 -9.93 -0.57
N THR A 212 -2.46 -9.14 -1.64
CA THR A 212 -1.25 -8.66 -2.33
C THR A 212 -1.32 -7.16 -2.54
N GLY A 213 -0.18 -6.51 -2.50
CA GLY A 213 -0.07 -5.08 -2.78
C GLY A 213 1.37 -4.64 -2.97
N THR A 214 1.55 -3.37 -3.29
CA THR A 214 2.84 -2.82 -3.67
C THR A 214 3.15 -1.50 -2.98
N ILE A 215 4.45 -1.22 -2.91
CA ILE A 215 5.02 0.07 -2.53
C ILE A 215 5.98 0.51 -3.64
N ASP A 216 5.76 1.69 -4.19
CA ASP A 216 6.74 2.35 -5.05
C ASP A 216 7.85 2.94 -4.18
N VAL A 217 9.06 2.42 -4.26
CA VAL A 217 10.20 3.00 -3.56
C VAL A 217 10.70 4.21 -4.35
N PHE A 218 10.34 5.39 -3.89
CA PHE A 218 10.94 6.62 -4.38
C PHE A 218 12.35 6.73 -3.80
N SER A 219 13.33 6.21 -4.53
CA SER A 219 14.72 6.45 -4.16
C SER A 219 15.07 7.92 -4.40
N THR A 220 15.09 8.70 -3.33
CA THR A 220 15.68 10.06 -3.33
C THR A 220 17.20 10.00 -3.43
N ASN A 221 17.78 8.82 -3.42
CA ASN A 221 19.21 8.60 -3.40
C ASN A 221 19.65 8.07 -4.79
N ASP A 222 20.44 8.87 -5.51
CA ASP A 222 21.06 8.48 -6.79
C ASP A 222 22.21 7.47 -6.60
N ALA A 223 22.22 6.74 -5.49
CA ALA A 223 23.24 5.75 -5.20
C ALA A 223 23.26 4.65 -6.27
N ALA A 224 24.42 4.39 -6.82
CA ALA A 224 24.62 3.32 -7.79
C ALA A 224 24.45 1.92 -7.18
N ASN A 225 24.65 1.78 -5.88
CA ASN A 225 24.53 0.51 -5.17
C ASN A 225 23.53 0.67 -4.02
N LEU A 226 22.53 -0.16 -4.00
CA LEU A 226 21.50 -0.23 -2.97
C LEU A 226 21.75 -1.47 -2.11
N HIS A 227 21.71 -1.31 -0.79
CA HIS A 227 21.71 -2.41 0.15
C HIS A 227 20.58 -2.17 1.14
N LEU A 228 19.45 -2.82 0.92
CA LEU A 228 18.20 -2.52 1.59
C LEU A 228 17.74 -3.70 2.44
N LEU A 229 17.16 -3.40 3.57
CA LEU A 229 16.38 -4.32 4.40
C LEU A 229 14.95 -3.80 4.48
N VAL A 230 13.99 -4.63 4.12
CA VAL A 230 12.55 -4.32 4.25
C VAL A 230 11.97 -5.22 5.32
N LYS A 231 11.22 -4.63 6.23
CA LYS A 231 10.43 -5.32 7.26
C LYS A 231 8.97 -5.02 7.06
N ALA A 232 8.12 -6.05 7.15
CA ALA A 232 6.68 -5.93 7.04
C ALA A 232 5.97 -6.93 7.99
N TRP A 233 4.69 -6.68 8.24
CA TRP A 233 3.84 -7.45 9.12
C TRP A 233 2.56 -7.86 8.37
N ASP A 234 2.07 -9.06 8.66
CA ASP A 234 0.75 -9.47 8.22
C ASP A 234 -0.36 -8.92 9.14
N ASN A 235 -1.61 -9.19 8.82
CA ASN A 235 -2.75 -8.76 9.63
C ASN A 235 -2.88 -9.47 10.97
N ALA A 236 -2.15 -10.58 11.22
CA ALA A 236 -2.05 -11.25 12.52
C ALA A 236 -0.80 -10.85 13.32
N ASN A 237 -0.05 -9.86 12.82
CA ASN A 237 1.17 -9.35 13.45
C ASN A 237 2.34 -10.33 13.42
N ASN A 238 2.39 -11.21 12.42
CA ASN A 238 3.59 -11.99 12.15
C ASN A 238 4.55 -11.17 11.28
N PRO A 239 5.82 -11.02 11.69
CA PRO A 239 6.82 -10.25 10.92
C PRO A 239 7.50 -11.09 9.86
N ASN A 240 7.99 -10.42 8.83
CA ASN A 240 9.06 -10.93 7.98
C ASN A 240 10.00 -9.80 7.57
N GLU A 241 11.25 -10.18 7.27
CA GLU A 241 12.29 -9.27 6.82
C GLU A 241 12.99 -9.85 5.59
N GLN A 242 13.30 -8.98 4.63
CA GLN A 242 14.03 -9.38 3.42
C GLN A 242 15.12 -8.35 3.10
N GLU A 243 16.35 -8.85 3.01
CA GLU A 243 17.51 -8.09 2.56
C GLU A 243 17.71 -8.25 1.05
N ILE A 244 18.12 -7.17 0.37
CA ILE A 244 18.50 -7.19 -1.03
C ILE A 244 19.69 -6.25 -1.30
N LYS A 245 20.58 -6.69 -2.20
CA LYS A 245 21.69 -5.90 -2.75
C LYS A 245 21.48 -5.73 -4.24
N LEU A 246 21.43 -4.50 -4.71
CA LEU A 246 21.18 -4.20 -6.11
C LEU A 246 22.18 -3.18 -6.62
N SER A 247 22.44 -3.20 -7.93
CA SER A 247 23.23 -2.18 -8.60
C SER A 247 22.39 -1.45 -9.64
N ARG A 248 22.41 -0.12 -9.62
CA ARG A 248 21.70 0.71 -10.60
C ARG A 248 22.64 1.10 -11.72
N ILE A 249 22.20 0.92 -12.96
CA ILE A 249 22.96 1.25 -14.16
C ILE A 249 22.35 2.45 -14.90
N PHE A 250 23.19 3.38 -15.30
CA PHE A 250 22.77 4.62 -15.96
C PHE A 250 22.45 4.45 -17.46
N GLU A 251 22.83 3.32 -18.06
CA GLU A 251 22.58 3.07 -19.47
C GLU A 251 21.40 2.10 -19.67
N SER A 252 20.39 2.58 -20.39
CA SER A 252 19.19 1.80 -20.77
C SER A 252 19.47 0.72 -21.84
N LYS A 253 20.71 0.59 -22.31
CA LYS A 253 21.04 -0.39 -23.35
C LYS A 253 21.74 -1.58 -22.75
N LEU A 254 21.06 -2.71 -22.79
CA LEU A 254 21.68 -3.99 -22.56
C LEU A 254 22.82 -4.15 -23.58
N LYS A 255 24.05 -4.20 -23.11
CA LYS A 255 25.22 -4.53 -23.92
C LYS A 255 25.63 -5.95 -23.62
N ILE A 256 25.69 -6.75 -24.67
CA ILE A 256 26.21 -8.10 -24.57
C ILE A 256 27.71 -8.03 -24.89
N TYR A 257 28.51 -8.46 -23.93
CA TYR A 257 29.95 -8.57 -24.07
C TYR A 257 30.35 -10.04 -24.20
N ASN A 258 31.46 -10.30 -24.84
CA ASN A 258 32.08 -11.62 -24.92
C ASN A 258 31.11 -12.72 -25.40
N ALA A 259 30.19 -12.38 -26.30
CA ALA A 259 29.27 -13.38 -26.84
C ALA A 259 30.01 -14.39 -27.71
N TYR A 260 29.95 -15.67 -27.35
CA TYR A 260 30.52 -16.74 -28.15
C TYR A 260 29.64 -17.99 -28.04
N ASN A 261 29.78 -18.85 -29.04
CA ASN A 261 29.13 -20.15 -29.05
C ASN A 261 30.12 -21.28 -28.81
N TYR A 262 29.72 -22.29 -28.06
CA TYR A 262 30.52 -23.49 -27.79
C TYR A 262 29.67 -24.76 -27.86
N PRO A 263 30.14 -25.81 -28.53
CA PRO A 263 31.34 -25.86 -29.39
C PRO A 263 31.20 -25.03 -30.68
N ASN A 264 32.33 -24.57 -31.22
CA ASN A 264 32.39 -23.90 -32.52
C ASN A 264 33.61 -24.40 -33.30
N PRO A 265 33.46 -25.12 -34.46
CA PRO A 265 32.17 -25.41 -35.12
C PRO A 265 31.34 -26.45 -34.38
N PHE A 266 30.00 -26.42 -34.59
CA PHE A 266 29.06 -27.36 -34.04
C PHE A 266 28.42 -28.25 -35.13
N SER A 267 27.94 -29.43 -34.75
CA SER A 267 27.25 -30.35 -35.66
C SER A 267 25.74 -30.40 -35.40
N ASN A 268 25.33 -30.61 -34.16
CA ASN A 268 23.91 -30.81 -33.78
C ASN A 268 23.42 -29.75 -32.79
N MET A 269 24.28 -29.27 -31.92
CA MET A 269 23.92 -28.34 -30.86
C MET A 269 25.10 -27.42 -30.51
N THR A 270 24.79 -26.20 -30.11
CA THR A 270 25.73 -25.25 -29.52
C THR A 270 25.07 -24.50 -28.39
N GLN A 271 25.85 -23.98 -27.49
CA GLN A 271 25.40 -23.07 -26.42
C GLN A 271 26.00 -21.69 -26.69
N PHE A 272 25.20 -20.65 -26.44
CA PHE A 272 25.69 -19.29 -26.45
C PHE A 272 26.00 -18.86 -25.01
N ALA A 273 27.21 -18.39 -24.79
CA ALA A 273 27.64 -17.74 -23.57
C ALA A 273 27.88 -16.27 -23.82
N PHE A 274 27.51 -15.40 -22.89
CA PHE A 274 27.71 -13.94 -22.99
C PHE A 274 27.77 -13.35 -21.56
N GLU A 275 28.36 -12.18 -21.44
CA GLU A 275 28.37 -11.32 -20.27
C GLU A 275 27.64 -10.02 -20.54
#